data_83dd084176312a78d3b56448b3a556ac
#
_entry.id   83dd084176312a78d3b56448b3a556ac
#
_cell.length_a   1.000
_cell.length_b   1.000
_cell.length_c   1.000
_cell.angle_alpha   90.00
_cell.angle_beta   90.00
_cell.angle_gamma   90.00
#
_symmetry.space_group_name_H-M   'P 1'
#
loop_
_entity.id
_entity.type
_entity.pdbx_description
1 polymer ?
#
loop_
_entity_poly.entity_id
_entity_poly.type
_entity_poly.pdbx_seq_one_letter_code
_entity_poly.pdbx_strand_id
1 'polypeptide(L)'
;METFLLNLLKTSLLGSLAILAMLVLKPLWRERYRAKTRCWLWLALAVFLLLPVDFSVKNAPVQAAPPKDYTLFVGTDKTTIQSTDNLFGDMAEKSGQSPAQVRDTIIQRPVTNPEQKTTRYIPVTTILFYGYLAGAAAFLLYQGVSYALFRRTVRRWKRDVARADYAAMLSDTARDLGVSAPEMIVCEAISTPAVTGLLRPRLLLPHERYDVQELRYILRHELCHLKRRDMLLKLVLLAANAMHWFNPVVCLLYTSPS
;
A
#
# COMPACT_ATOMS: atom_id res chain seq x y z
N MET A 1 17.07 2.98 -0.54
CA MET A 1 16.04 2.10 -1.09
C MET A 1 15.95 0.80 -0.32
N GLU A 2 17.07 0.14 -0.01
CA GLU A 2 17.11 -1.11 0.76
C GLU A 2 16.49 -0.99 2.14
N THR A 3 16.91 0.00 2.92
CA THR A 3 16.37 0.25 4.27
C THR A 3 14.85 0.44 4.25
N PHE A 4 14.31 1.13 3.24
CA PHE A 4 12.88 1.33 3.07
C PHE A 4 12.14 0.00 2.84
N LEU A 5 12.62 -0.82 1.90
CA LEU A 5 12.01 -2.12 1.60
C LEU A 5 12.06 -3.08 2.80
N LEU A 6 13.19 -3.11 3.51
CA LEU A 6 13.35 -3.93 4.72
C LEU A 6 12.40 -3.47 5.84
N ASN A 7 12.29 -2.17 6.06
CA ASN A 7 11.37 -1.64 7.07
C ASN A 7 9.91 -1.88 6.70
N LEU A 8 9.58 -1.76 5.41
CA LEU A 8 8.25 -2.08 4.90
C LEU A 8 7.90 -3.56 5.14
N LEU A 9 8.85 -4.48 4.89
CA LEU A 9 8.65 -5.92 5.15
C LEU A 9 8.48 -6.20 6.64
N LYS A 10 9.30 -5.60 7.50
CA LYS A 10 9.19 -5.74 8.96
C LYS A 10 7.85 -5.23 9.48
N THR A 11 7.44 -4.01 9.08
CA THR A 11 6.15 -3.44 9.49
C THR A 11 4.99 -4.25 8.94
N SER A 12 5.09 -4.78 7.72
CA SER A 12 4.10 -5.65 7.11
C SER A 12 3.93 -6.97 7.90
N LEU A 13 5.03 -7.60 8.32
CA LEU A 13 5.02 -8.83 9.09
C LEU A 13 4.43 -8.61 10.49
N LEU A 14 4.88 -7.58 11.20
CA LEU A 14 4.36 -7.22 12.52
C LEU A 14 2.88 -6.84 12.44
N GLY A 15 2.50 -6.06 11.44
CA GLY A 15 1.11 -5.69 11.19
C GLY A 15 0.23 -6.91 10.91
N SER A 16 0.72 -7.87 10.12
CA SER A 16 -0.01 -9.12 9.85
C SER A 16 -0.23 -9.93 11.12
N LEU A 17 0.79 -10.04 11.97
CA LEU A 17 0.67 -10.73 13.26
C LEU A 17 -0.37 -10.05 14.15
N ALA A 18 -0.35 -8.72 14.21
CA ALA A 18 -1.33 -7.96 15.00
C ALA A 18 -2.76 -8.11 14.43
N ILE A 19 -2.94 -8.09 13.10
CA ILE A 19 -4.24 -8.31 12.45
C ILE A 19 -4.76 -9.71 12.79
N LEU A 20 -3.93 -10.73 12.64
CA LEU A 20 -4.30 -12.12 12.96
C LEU A 20 -4.68 -12.28 14.42
N ALA A 21 -3.90 -11.70 15.35
CA ALA A 21 -4.22 -11.68 16.76
C ALA A 21 -5.58 -11.02 17.04
N MET A 22 -5.85 -9.86 16.41
CA MET A 22 -7.15 -9.19 16.54
C MET A 22 -8.30 -9.99 15.96
N LEU A 23 -8.08 -10.71 14.84
CA LEU A 23 -9.13 -11.58 14.25
C LEU A 23 -9.43 -12.78 15.13
N VAL A 24 -8.40 -13.43 15.70
CA VAL A 24 -8.55 -14.56 16.63
C VAL A 24 -9.23 -14.11 17.92
N LEU A 25 -8.90 -12.93 18.45
CA LEU A 25 -9.49 -12.37 19.65
C LEU A 25 -10.88 -11.73 19.41
N LYS A 26 -11.33 -11.61 18.17
CA LYS A 26 -12.62 -11.00 17.79
C LYS A 26 -13.82 -11.58 18.58
N PRO A 27 -13.97 -12.91 18.78
CA PRO A 27 -15.08 -13.46 19.55
C PRO A 27 -15.05 -13.03 21.01
N LEU A 28 -13.85 -12.99 21.66
CA LEU A 28 -13.72 -12.57 23.04
C LEU A 28 -14.02 -11.07 23.23
N TRP A 29 -13.71 -10.26 22.23
CA TRP A 29 -13.85 -8.81 22.32
C TRP A 29 -15.26 -8.32 21.92
N ARG A 30 -16.02 -9.14 21.20
CA ARG A 30 -17.35 -8.77 20.71
C ARG A 30 -18.32 -8.48 21.86
N GLU A 31 -18.21 -9.19 22.96
CA GLU A 31 -19.08 -9.03 24.13
C GLU A 31 -18.57 -7.97 25.13
N ARG A 32 -17.26 -7.74 25.18
CA ARG A 32 -16.63 -6.92 26.24
C ARG A 32 -16.36 -5.48 25.80
N TYR A 33 -16.19 -5.19 24.51
CA TYR A 33 -15.85 -3.84 24.04
C TYR A 33 -16.91 -3.23 23.14
N ARG A 34 -17.17 -1.91 23.38
CA ARG A 34 -18.07 -1.11 22.57
C ARG A 34 -17.55 -1.00 21.12
N ALA A 35 -18.46 -0.91 20.14
CA ALA A 35 -18.12 -0.76 18.73
C ALA A 35 -17.13 0.40 18.45
N LYS A 36 -17.20 1.48 19.24
CA LYS A 36 -16.30 2.62 19.15
C LYS A 36 -14.85 2.25 19.44
N THR A 37 -14.57 1.46 20.48
CA THR A 37 -13.22 1.03 20.86
C THR A 37 -12.60 0.16 19.77
N ARG A 38 -13.39 -0.73 19.16
CA ARG A 38 -12.93 -1.57 18.04
C ARG A 38 -12.51 -0.73 16.84
N CYS A 39 -13.29 0.30 16.50
CA CYS A 39 -12.97 1.22 15.41
C CYS A 39 -11.64 1.95 15.64
N TRP A 40 -11.39 2.40 16.89
CA TRP A 40 -10.13 3.05 17.25
C TRP A 40 -8.93 2.11 17.19
N LEU A 41 -9.10 0.84 17.56
CA LEU A 41 -8.02 -0.16 17.44
C LEU A 41 -7.66 -0.43 15.98
N TRP A 42 -8.66 -0.56 15.11
CA TRP A 42 -8.41 -0.71 13.68
C TRP A 42 -7.74 0.53 13.07
N LEU A 43 -8.16 1.71 13.50
CA LEU A 43 -7.51 2.96 13.07
C LEU A 43 -6.06 3.04 13.54
N ALA A 44 -5.79 2.73 14.80
CA ALA A 44 -4.44 2.72 15.35
C ALA A 44 -3.52 1.75 14.59
N LEU A 45 -4.03 0.56 14.26
CA LEU A 45 -3.30 -0.43 13.48
C LEU A 45 -3.05 0.04 12.05
N ALA A 46 -4.04 0.68 11.41
CA ALA A 46 -3.86 1.24 10.07
C ALA A 46 -2.85 2.39 10.04
N VAL A 47 -2.87 3.26 11.06
CA VAL A 47 -1.88 4.34 11.21
C VAL A 47 -0.48 3.76 11.47
N PHE A 48 -0.38 2.72 12.28
CA PHE A 48 0.88 2.00 12.52
C PHE A 48 1.47 1.44 11.22
N LEU A 49 0.63 0.84 10.36
CA LEU A 49 1.06 0.33 9.06
C LEU A 49 1.49 1.44 8.09
N LEU A 50 0.91 2.64 8.21
CA LEU A 50 1.30 3.79 7.37
C LEU A 50 2.62 4.43 7.79
N LEU A 51 3.03 4.26 9.05
CA LEU A 51 4.30 4.80 9.54
C LEU A 51 5.38 3.71 9.40
N PRO A 52 6.37 3.87 8.50
CA PRO A 52 7.53 2.99 8.46
C PRO A 52 8.40 3.27 9.69
N VAL A 53 8.02 2.68 10.84
CA VAL A 53 8.77 2.86 12.08
C VAL A 53 10.01 1.98 12.03
N ASP A 54 11.17 2.59 12.19
CA ASP A 54 12.43 1.88 12.36
C ASP A 54 12.46 1.23 13.75
N PHE A 55 12.07 -0.04 13.81
CA PHE A 55 12.30 -0.87 14.99
C PHE A 55 13.77 -1.31 15.02
N SER A 56 14.65 -0.41 15.37
CA SER A 56 16.02 -0.75 15.74
C SER A 56 16.01 -1.32 17.15
N VAL A 57 15.76 -2.60 17.26
CA VAL A 57 15.97 -3.31 18.52
C VAL A 57 17.47 -3.45 18.72
N LYS A 58 18.07 -2.58 19.54
CA LYS A 58 19.51 -2.52 19.79
C LYS A 58 20.10 -3.85 20.32
N ASN A 59 19.28 -4.78 20.75
CA ASN A 59 19.65 -6.09 21.30
C ASN A 59 18.99 -7.27 20.59
N ALA A 60 18.73 -7.16 19.28
CA ALA A 60 18.23 -8.32 18.54
C ALA A 60 19.32 -9.41 18.51
N PRO A 61 19.03 -10.66 18.92
CA PRO A 61 20.01 -11.75 18.90
C PRO A 61 20.44 -12.16 17.47
N VAL A 62 19.74 -11.69 16.47
CA VAL A 62 20.07 -11.87 15.05
C VAL A 62 20.22 -10.49 14.42
N GLN A 63 21.45 -10.02 14.31
CA GLN A 63 21.80 -8.95 13.39
C GLN A 63 21.84 -9.58 11.99
N ALA A 64 20.75 -9.50 11.26
CA ALA A 64 20.77 -9.79 9.84
C ALA A 64 21.69 -8.77 9.19
N ALA A 65 22.90 -9.20 8.79
CA ALA A 65 23.78 -8.39 7.99
C ALA A 65 23.00 -7.93 6.75
N PRO A 66 23.14 -6.67 6.33
CA PRO A 66 22.49 -6.21 5.11
C PRO A 66 22.90 -7.17 3.98
N PRO A 67 21.96 -7.59 3.13
CA PRO A 67 22.28 -8.49 2.03
C PRO A 67 23.36 -7.82 1.18
N LYS A 68 24.42 -8.58 0.86
CA LYS A 68 25.46 -8.14 -0.07
C LYS A 68 24.76 -7.73 -1.36
N ASP A 69 25.12 -6.59 -1.92
CA ASP A 69 24.54 -6.07 -3.16
C ASP A 69 24.59 -7.14 -4.25
N TYR A 70 23.46 -7.81 -4.49
CA TYR A 70 23.30 -8.68 -5.63
C TYR A 70 23.08 -7.82 -6.85
N THR A 71 24.06 -7.76 -7.72
CA THR A 71 23.95 -7.08 -9.01
C THR A 71 23.57 -8.10 -10.08
N LEU A 72 22.50 -7.85 -10.82
CA LEU A 72 22.19 -8.59 -12.03
C LEU A 72 23.07 -8.08 -13.17
N PHE A 73 23.86 -8.98 -13.77
CA PHE A 73 24.60 -8.68 -14.97
C PHE A 73 23.64 -8.56 -16.16
N VAL A 74 23.47 -7.36 -16.66
CA VAL A 74 22.80 -7.12 -17.94
C VAL A 74 23.86 -6.91 -19.00
N GLY A 75 24.25 -7.97 -19.68
CA GLY A 75 24.92 -7.93 -20.97
C GLY A 75 26.44 -8.08 -20.99
N THR A 76 26.86 -9.11 -21.69
CA THR A 76 28.04 -9.36 -22.56
C THR A 76 29.45 -9.21 -21.98
N ASP A 77 30.11 -10.38 -22.04
CA ASP A 77 31.53 -10.64 -22.09
C ASP A 77 32.43 -10.04 -21.03
N LYS A 78 32.71 -10.88 -20.04
CA LYS A 78 33.88 -10.78 -19.19
C LYS A 78 35.14 -10.97 -20.02
N THR A 79 35.77 -9.90 -20.46
CA THR A 79 37.22 -9.93 -20.57
C THR A 79 37.75 -9.81 -19.16
N THR A 80 38.13 -10.93 -18.59
CA THR A 80 38.89 -11.00 -17.33
C THR A 80 40.17 -10.20 -17.53
N ILE A 81 40.22 -9.01 -16.94
CA ILE A 81 41.52 -8.33 -16.78
C ILE A 81 42.27 -9.15 -15.72
N GLN A 82 43.08 -10.11 -16.17
CA GLN A 82 44.09 -10.71 -15.33
C GLN A 82 44.94 -9.57 -14.80
N SER A 83 45.25 -9.60 -13.52
CA SER A 83 46.07 -8.59 -12.90
C SER A 83 47.32 -8.34 -13.75
N THR A 84 47.53 -7.09 -14.14
CA THR A 84 48.63 -6.66 -15.02
C THR A 84 49.98 -7.13 -14.51
N ASP A 85 50.15 -7.35 -13.24
CA ASP A 85 51.40 -7.79 -12.61
C ASP A 85 51.83 -9.21 -13.03
N ASN A 86 50.91 -10.14 -13.22
CA ASN A 86 51.20 -11.50 -13.71
C ASN A 86 51.56 -11.49 -15.20
N LEU A 87 50.96 -10.58 -15.98
CA LEU A 87 51.25 -10.46 -17.41
C LEU A 87 52.67 -9.94 -17.68
N PHE A 88 53.15 -9.00 -16.87
CA PHE A 88 54.53 -8.46 -16.98
C PHE A 88 55.57 -9.48 -16.56
N GLY A 89 55.28 -10.34 -15.57
CA GLY A 89 56.13 -11.44 -15.15
C GLY A 89 56.35 -12.46 -16.26
N ASP A 90 55.26 -12.95 -16.84
CA ASP A 90 55.27 -13.95 -17.94
C ASP A 90 55.96 -13.43 -19.22
N MET A 91 55.76 -12.16 -19.54
CA MET A 91 56.41 -11.52 -20.70
C MET A 91 57.90 -11.30 -20.48
N ALA A 92 58.33 -10.96 -19.28
CA ALA A 92 59.75 -10.81 -18.92
C ALA A 92 60.52 -12.14 -19.00
N GLU A 93 59.88 -13.23 -18.52
CA GLU A 93 60.46 -14.58 -18.58
C GLU A 93 60.63 -15.08 -20.04
N LYS A 94 59.66 -14.82 -20.92
CA LYS A 94 59.71 -15.19 -22.33
C LYS A 94 60.65 -14.35 -23.18
N SER A 95 60.90 -13.10 -22.81
CA SER A 95 61.78 -12.19 -23.60
C SER A 95 63.21 -12.12 -23.10
N GLY A 96 63.51 -12.74 -21.95
CA GLY A 96 64.84 -12.65 -21.33
C GLY A 96 65.22 -11.25 -20.87
N GLN A 97 64.26 -10.34 -20.72
CA GLN A 97 64.45 -8.95 -20.29
C GLN A 97 63.98 -8.80 -18.85
N SER A 98 64.47 -7.80 -18.15
CA SER A 98 64.02 -7.54 -16.81
C SER A 98 62.59 -6.98 -16.81
N PRO A 99 61.76 -7.26 -15.81
CA PRO A 99 60.37 -6.78 -15.75
C PRO A 99 60.24 -5.24 -15.86
N ALA A 100 61.23 -4.50 -15.41
CA ALA A 100 61.31 -3.05 -15.54
C ALA A 100 61.48 -2.58 -17.00
N GLN A 101 62.28 -3.26 -17.80
CA GLN A 101 62.54 -2.92 -19.22
C GLN A 101 61.27 -3.25 -20.07
N VAL A 102 60.60 -4.34 -19.79
CA VAL A 102 59.34 -4.71 -20.47
C VAL A 102 58.27 -3.67 -20.17
N ARG A 103 58.20 -3.20 -18.93
CA ARG A 103 57.27 -2.16 -18.50
C ARG A 103 57.52 -0.82 -19.23
N ASP A 104 58.75 -0.37 -19.32
CA ASP A 104 59.06 0.90 -19.99
C ASP A 104 58.80 0.83 -21.50
N THR A 105 59.02 -0.31 -22.14
CA THR A 105 58.76 -0.50 -23.58
C THR A 105 57.22 -0.50 -23.87
N ILE A 106 56.41 -0.97 -22.96
CA ILE A 106 54.97 -0.99 -23.12
C ILE A 106 54.36 0.39 -22.81
N ILE A 107 54.91 1.11 -21.85
CA ILE A 107 54.40 2.46 -21.49
C ILE A 107 54.65 3.47 -22.63
N GLN A 108 55.65 3.25 -23.46
CA GLN A 108 55.95 4.13 -24.62
C GLN A 108 55.06 3.88 -25.85
N ARG A 109 54.26 2.78 -25.87
CA ARG A 109 53.23 2.63 -26.90
C ARG A 109 52.00 3.46 -26.52
N PRO A 110 51.45 4.30 -27.43
CA PRO A 110 50.21 4.96 -27.18
C PRO A 110 49.16 3.87 -27.01
N VAL A 111 48.70 3.68 -25.77
CA VAL A 111 47.54 2.83 -25.48
C VAL A 111 46.34 3.54 -26.13
N THR A 112 45.97 3.09 -27.32
CA THR A 112 44.64 3.40 -27.83
C THR A 112 43.66 2.86 -26.79
N ASN A 113 43.07 3.77 -26.05
CA ASN A 113 42.09 3.51 -25.01
C ASN A 113 41.08 2.48 -25.54
N PRO A 114 41.08 1.24 -25.06
CA PRO A 114 39.94 0.38 -25.38
C PRO A 114 38.74 1.12 -24.79
N GLU A 115 37.74 1.39 -25.62
CA GLU A 115 36.48 1.96 -25.20
C GLU A 115 36.11 1.32 -23.87
N GLN A 116 36.12 2.10 -22.80
CA GLN A 116 35.63 1.66 -21.51
C GLN A 116 34.14 1.44 -21.69
N LYS A 117 33.74 0.23 -22.11
CA LYS A 117 32.35 -0.21 -22.02
C LYS A 117 31.97 -0.17 -20.54
N THR A 118 31.39 0.93 -20.14
CA THR A 118 30.85 1.08 -18.79
C THR A 118 29.70 0.11 -18.67
N THR A 119 29.96 -1.05 -18.10
CA THR A 119 28.92 -2.03 -17.77
C THR A 119 28.06 -1.42 -16.66
N ARG A 120 26.85 -1.00 -16.99
CA ARG A 120 25.92 -0.49 -15.98
C ARG A 120 25.36 -1.67 -15.18
N TYR A 121 25.72 -1.74 -13.92
CA TYR A 121 25.14 -2.69 -12.97
C TYR A 121 23.88 -2.06 -12.39
N ILE A 122 22.73 -2.75 -12.55
CA ILE A 122 21.49 -2.36 -11.89
C ILE A 122 21.36 -3.23 -10.65
N PRO A 123 21.38 -2.65 -9.43
CA PRO A 123 21.17 -3.42 -8.22
C PRO A 123 19.75 -4.00 -8.20
N VAL A 124 19.61 -5.25 -7.77
CA VAL A 124 18.31 -5.97 -7.67
C VAL A 124 17.31 -5.18 -6.83
N THR A 125 17.78 -4.50 -5.80
CA THR A 125 16.95 -3.63 -4.94
C THR A 125 16.26 -2.52 -5.70
N THR A 126 16.90 -1.98 -6.76
CA THR A 126 16.27 -0.97 -7.63
C THR A 126 15.11 -1.57 -8.42
N ILE A 127 15.28 -2.76 -8.96
CA ILE A 127 14.22 -3.47 -9.70
C ILE A 127 13.04 -3.78 -8.77
N LEU A 128 13.32 -4.30 -7.58
CA LEU A 128 12.31 -4.58 -6.56
C LEU A 128 11.56 -3.32 -6.13
N PHE A 129 12.26 -2.20 -5.96
CA PHE A 129 11.66 -0.93 -5.59
C PHE A 129 10.70 -0.40 -6.66
N TYR A 130 11.12 -0.40 -7.94
CA TYR A 130 10.23 0.00 -9.03
C TYR A 130 9.08 -0.97 -9.25
N GLY A 131 9.32 -2.28 -9.08
CA GLY A 131 8.26 -3.30 -9.09
C GLY A 131 7.22 -3.06 -7.99
N TYR A 132 7.69 -2.73 -6.78
CA TYR A 132 6.81 -2.35 -5.68
C TYR A 132 5.98 -1.10 -6.01
N LEU A 133 6.59 -0.05 -6.54
CA LEU A 133 5.87 1.17 -6.93
C LEU A 133 4.84 0.90 -8.04
N ALA A 134 5.21 0.10 -9.04
CA ALA A 134 4.30 -0.28 -10.11
C ALA A 134 3.08 -1.06 -9.58
N GLY A 135 3.29 -2.00 -8.66
CA GLY A 135 2.20 -2.73 -8.01
C GLY A 135 1.29 -1.84 -7.16
N ALA A 136 1.86 -0.91 -6.38
CA ALA A 136 1.09 0.05 -5.61
C ALA A 136 0.26 0.99 -6.52
N ALA A 137 0.86 1.46 -7.63
CA ALA A 137 0.17 2.29 -8.61
C ALA A 137 -0.97 1.52 -9.30
N ALA A 138 -0.74 0.27 -9.69
CA ALA A 138 -1.76 -0.60 -10.27
C ALA A 138 -2.92 -0.85 -9.31
N PHE A 139 -2.62 -1.10 -8.03
CA PHE A 139 -3.64 -1.24 -6.99
C PHE A 139 -4.49 0.02 -6.83
N LEU A 140 -3.86 1.19 -6.71
CA LEU A 140 -4.56 2.47 -6.59
C LEU A 140 -5.38 2.79 -7.84
N LEU A 141 -4.85 2.49 -9.03
CA LEU A 141 -5.58 2.65 -10.28
C LEU A 141 -6.83 1.76 -10.32
N TYR A 142 -6.70 0.48 -9.95
CA TYR A 142 -7.83 -0.43 -9.83
C TYR A 142 -8.91 0.10 -8.90
N GLN A 143 -8.54 0.56 -7.70
CA GLN A 143 -9.47 1.13 -6.72
C GLN A 143 -10.12 2.44 -7.25
N GLY A 144 -9.33 3.30 -7.89
CA GLY A 144 -9.82 4.53 -8.50
C GLY A 144 -10.83 4.27 -9.62
N VAL A 145 -10.52 3.32 -10.51
CA VAL A 145 -11.42 2.92 -11.61
C VAL A 145 -12.70 2.31 -11.04
N SER A 146 -12.60 1.39 -10.06
CA SER A 146 -13.76 0.77 -9.41
C SER A 146 -14.67 1.81 -8.76
N TYR A 147 -14.10 2.79 -8.07
CA TYR A 147 -14.86 3.89 -7.49
C TYR A 147 -15.48 4.81 -8.56
N ALA A 148 -14.76 5.11 -9.64
CA ALA A 148 -15.27 5.91 -10.74
C ALA A 148 -16.44 5.22 -11.45
N LEU A 149 -16.35 3.91 -11.68
CA LEU A 149 -17.44 3.10 -12.24
C LEU A 149 -18.66 3.09 -11.31
N PHE A 150 -18.45 2.88 -10.01
CA PHE A 150 -19.53 2.97 -9.02
C PHE A 150 -20.21 4.34 -9.06
N ARG A 151 -19.43 5.44 -9.05
CA ARG A 151 -20.00 6.80 -9.17
C ARG A 151 -20.76 7.02 -10.47
N ARG A 152 -20.26 6.45 -11.59
CA ARG A 152 -20.94 6.53 -12.88
C ARG A 152 -22.29 5.79 -12.84
N THR A 153 -22.31 4.60 -12.23
CA THR A 153 -23.54 3.81 -12.03
C THR A 153 -24.54 4.56 -11.18
N VAL A 154 -24.12 5.08 -10.02
CA VAL A 154 -25.00 5.88 -9.15
C VAL A 154 -25.55 7.10 -9.89
N ARG A 155 -24.73 7.84 -10.66
CA ARG A 155 -25.22 9.00 -11.43
C ARG A 155 -26.26 8.61 -12.49
N ARG A 156 -26.11 7.45 -13.11
CA ARG A 156 -27.00 6.98 -14.17
C ARG A 156 -28.36 6.53 -13.64
N TRP A 157 -28.35 5.91 -12.46
CA TRP A 157 -29.54 5.30 -11.84
C TRP A 157 -30.11 6.09 -10.69
N LYS A 158 -29.59 7.30 -10.41
CA LYS A 158 -30.13 8.15 -9.35
C LYS A 158 -31.50 8.69 -9.74
N ARG A 159 -32.39 8.68 -8.75
CA ARG A 159 -33.68 9.37 -8.78
C ARG A 159 -33.82 10.16 -7.48
N ASP A 160 -34.48 11.29 -7.55
CA ASP A 160 -34.82 12.02 -6.35
C ASP A 160 -35.93 11.28 -5.58
N VAL A 161 -35.94 11.42 -4.27
CA VAL A 161 -36.95 10.81 -3.42
C VAL A 161 -38.28 11.53 -3.64
N ALA A 162 -39.31 10.77 -4.07
CA ALA A 162 -40.61 11.35 -4.35
C ALA A 162 -41.43 11.57 -3.05
N ARG A 163 -41.12 10.81 -1.99
CA ARG A 163 -41.86 10.83 -0.72
C ARG A 163 -41.34 11.92 0.22
N ALA A 164 -42.13 12.95 0.44
CA ALA A 164 -41.79 14.08 1.35
C ALA A 164 -41.61 13.64 2.82
N ASP A 165 -42.33 12.60 3.25
CA ASP A 165 -42.22 12.04 4.60
C ASP A 165 -40.82 11.46 4.87
N TYR A 166 -40.12 10.92 3.88
CA TYR A 166 -38.76 10.40 4.01
C TYR A 166 -37.76 11.52 4.30
N ALA A 167 -37.90 12.66 3.63
CA ALA A 167 -37.04 13.81 3.83
C ALA A 167 -37.21 14.42 5.24
N ALA A 168 -38.48 14.51 5.71
CA ALA A 168 -38.79 14.95 7.06
C ALA A 168 -38.16 14.02 8.10
N MET A 169 -38.37 12.69 7.96
CA MET A 169 -37.78 11.70 8.87
C MET A 169 -36.27 11.71 8.89
N LEU A 170 -35.59 11.92 7.71
CA LEU A 170 -34.15 12.08 7.65
C LEU A 170 -33.68 13.29 8.44
N SER A 171 -34.34 14.45 8.27
CA SER A 171 -33.96 15.70 8.95
C SER A 171 -34.13 15.58 10.46
N ASP A 172 -35.19 14.96 10.93
CA ASP A 172 -35.44 14.73 12.37
C ASP A 172 -34.41 13.78 12.96
N THR A 173 -34.16 12.64 12.29
CA THR A 173 -33.15 11.68 12.77
C THR A 173 -31.73 12.27 12.75
N ALA A 174 -31.40 13.10 11.78
CA ALA A 174 -30.12 13.76 11.70
C ALA A 174 -29.94 14.80 12.84
N ARG A 175 -31.02 15.53 13.16
CA ARG A 175 -31.07 16.48 14.31
C ARG A 175 -30.85 15.73 15.63
N ASP A 176 -31.53 14.64 15.86
CA ASP A 176 -31.41 13.80 17.06
C ASP A 176 -29.99 13.29 17.26
N LEU A 177 -29.30 12.94 16.16
CA LEU A 177 -27.93 12.46 16.19
C LEU A 177 -26.88 13.58 16.20
N GLY A 178 -27.29 14.84 15.97
CA GLY A 178 -26.37 15.98 15.90
C GLY A 178 -25.46 15.95 14.67
N VAL A 179 -25.97 15.50 13.53
CA VAL A 179 -25.27 15.49 12.23
C VAL A 179 -26.07 16.29 11.20
N SER A 180 -25.37 16.80 10.18
CA SER A 180 -26.05 17.43 9.04
C SER A 180 -26.76 16.36 8.21
N ALA A 181 -28.02 16.59 7.83
CA ALA A 181 -28.76 15.68 6.97
C ALA A 181 -28.08 15.58 5.60
N PRO A 182 -27.68 14.38 5.16
CA PRO A 182 -27.15 14.18 3.81
C PRO A 182 -28.25 14.28 2.75
N GLU A 183 -27.88 14.52 1.50
CA GLU A 183 -28.78 14.39 0.36
C GLU A 183 -29.26 12.94 0.25
N MET A 184 -30.58 12.70 0.22
CA MET A 184 -31.15 11.36 0.04
C MET A 184 -31.48 11.12 -1.42
N ILE A 185 -31.04 9.99 -1.95
CA ILE A 185 -31.18 9.62 -3.36
C ILE A 185 -31.62 8.16 -3.45
N VAL A 186 -32.55 7.87 -4.34
CA VAL A 186 -32.92 6.51 -4.70
C VAL A 186 -32.02 6.04 -5.84
N CYS A 187 -31.48 4.83 -5.70
CA CYS A 187 -30.61 4.21 -6.71
C CYS A 187 -30.87 2.71 -6.77
N GLU A 188 -31.61 2.26 -7.78
CA GLU A 188 -31.97 0.85 -7.97
C GLU A 188 -30.80 -0.07 -8.29
N ALA A 189 -29.60 0.52 -8.58
CA ALA A 189 -28.40 -0.25 -8.88
C ALA A 189 -27.67 -0.78 -7.62
N ILE A 190 -28.13 -0.43 -6.43
CA ILE A 190 -27.59 -0.95 -5.16
C ILE A 190 -28.59 -1.89 -4.51
N SER A 191 -28.08 -2.87 -3.77
CA SER A 191 -28.93 -3.86 -3.07
C SER A 191 -29.23 -3.49 -1.61
N THR A 192 -28.42 -2.62 -1.01
CA THR A 192 -28.53 -2.23 0.39
C THR A 192 -28.40 -0.71 0.53
N PRO A 193 -29.13 -0.09 1.48
CA PRO A 193 -28.90 1.31 1.83
C PRO A 193 -27.43 1.56 2.16
N ALA A 194 -26.90 2.73 1.82
CA ALA A 194 -25.53 3.08 2.11
C ALA A 194 -25.31 4.60 2.07
N VAL A 195 -24.42 5.08 2.95
CA VAL A 195 -23.89 6.45 2.85
C VAL A 195 -22.62 6.46 1.99
N THR A 196 -22.54 7.35 1.03
CA THR A 196 -21.39 7.53 0.13
C THR A 196 -21.01 9.00 0.01
N GLY A 197 -19.74 9.25 -0.35
CA GLY A 197 -19.21 10.60 -0.54
C GLY A 197 -18.51 11.15 0.70
N LEU A 198 -17.22 11.53 0.55
CA LEU A 198 -16.38 12.03 1.64
C LEU A 198 -16.70 13.50 2.01
N LEU A 199 -16.78 14.38 1.00
CA LEU A 199 -16.97 15.82 1.21
C LEU A 199 -18.45 16.22 1.20
N ARG A 200 -19.25 15.54 0.40
CA ARG A 200 -20.70 15.73 0.28
C ARG A 200 -21.37 14.38 0.46
N PRO A 201 -21.68 13.99 1.69
CA PRO A 201 -22.28 12.71 1.98
C PRO A 201 -23.67 12.63 1.36
N ARG A 202 -24.00 11.48 0.79
CA ARG A 202 -25.29 11.14 0.19
C ARG A 202 -25.74 9.83 0.73
N LEU A 203 -26.99 9.78 1.12
CA LEU A 203 -27.68 8.55 1.52
C LEU A 203 -28.33 7.93 0.28
N LEU A 204 -27.90 6.75 -0.07
CA LEU A 204 -28.48 5.99 -1.18
C LEU A 204 -29.47 4.96 -0.62
N LEU A 205 -30.67 4.92 -1.18
CA LEU A 205 -31.67 3.91 -0.91
C LEU A 205 -31.92 3.09 -2.19
N PRO A 206 -32.03 1.76 -2.12
CA PRO A 206 -32.33 0.93 -3.29
C PRO A 206 -33.75 1.17 -3.83
N HIS A 207 -34.72 1.48 -2.95
CA HIS A 207 -36.14 1.72 -3.31
C HIS A 207 -36.83 2.60 -2.26
N GLU A 208 -38.06 3.01 -2.52
CA GLU A 208 -38.92 3.81 -1.61
C GLU A 208 -40.05 2.99 -0.96
N ARG A 209 -39.86 1.70 -0.76
CA ARG A 209 -40.90 0.80 -0.25
C ARG A 209 -40.67 0.36 1.19
N TYR A 210 -40.01 1.22 1.98
CA TYR A 210 -39.81 0.94 3.39
C TYR A 210 -41.00 1.34 4.24
N ASP A 211 -41.30 0.53 5.25
CA ASP A 211 -42.20 0.95 6.32
C ASP A 211 -41.54 2.04 7.18
N VAL A 212 -42.37 2.82 7.88
CA VAL A 212 -41.91 3.94 8.71
C VAL A 212 -40.88 3.51 9.76
N GLN A 213 -41.12 2.37 10.41
CA GLN A 213 -40.18 1.86 11.42
C GLN A 213 -38.89 1.34 10.81
N GLU A 214 -38.98 0.60 9.72
CA GLU A 214 -37.85 0.08 8.99
C GLU A 214 -36.95 1.22 8.50
N LEU A 215 -37.55 2.25 7.87
CA LEU A 215 -36.82 3.42 7.41
C LEU A 215 -36.11 4.12 8.56
N ARG A 216 -36.76 4.29 9.71
CA ARG A 216 -36.13 4.91 10.89
C ARG A 216 -34.89 4.14 11.38
N TYR A 217 -34.93 2.82 11.39
CA TYR A 217 -33.79 1.99 11.74
C TYR A 217 -32.66 2.16 10.74
N ILE A 218 -32.97 2.13 9.45
CA ILE A 218 -32.00 2.32 8.36
C ILE A 218 -31.33 3.70 8.49
N LEU A 219 -32.11 4.77 8.60
CA LEU A 219 -31.61 6.13 8.73
C LEU A 219 -30.68 6.27 9.94
N ARG A 220 -31.12 5.76 11.09
CA ARG A 220 -30.32 5.80 12.32
C ARG A 220 -29.00 5.04 12.16
N HIS A 221 -29.02 3.89 11.51
CA HIS A 221 -27.85 3.08 11.25
C HIS A 221 -26.87 3.82 10.35
N GLU A 222 -27.33 4.30 9.21
CA GLU A 222 -26.49 4.99 8.21
C GLU A 222 -25.95 6.34 8.72
N LEU A 223 -26.76 7.11 9.44
CA LEU A 223 -26.33 8.35 10.04
C LEU A 223 -25.31 8.15 11.20
N CYS A 224 -25.33 7.00 11.88
CA CYS A 224 -24.28 6.64 12.83
C CYS A 224 -22.91 6.46 12.13
N HIS A 225 -22.87 5.88 10.93
CA HIS A 225 -21.66 5.81 10.12
C HIS A 225 -21.14 7.20 9.75
N LEU A 226 -22.04 8.11 9.39
CA LEU A 226 -21.70 9.50 9.12
C LEU A 226 -21.13 10.20 10.36
N LYS A 227 -21.77 10.04 11.52
CA LYS A 227 -21.31 10.61 12.80
C LYS A 227 -19.92 10.11 13.19
N ARG A 228 -19.62 8.85 12.95
CA ARG A 228 -18.32 8.23 13.23
C ARG A 228 -17.24 8.58 12.22
N ARG A 229 -17.62 9.22 11.11
CA ARG A 229 -16.72 9.48 9.99
C ARG A 229 -16.07 8.21 9.44
N ASP A 230 -16.82 7.12 9.35
CA ASP A 230 -16.31 5.81 8.91
C ASP A 230 -15.73 5.86 7.49
N MET A 231 -16.11 6.85 6.68
CA MET A 231 -15.51 7.11 5.37
C MET A 231 -14.04 7.54 5.45
N LEU A 232 -13.65 8.31 6.48
CA LEU A 232 -12.24 8.67 6.71
C LEU A 232 -11.45 7.43 7.15
N LEU A 233 -12.03 6.60 8.01
CA LEU A 233 -11.41 5.33 8.39
C LEU A 233 -11.16 4.46 7.17
N LYS A 234 -12.15 4.30 6.29
CA LYS A 234 -12.00 3.53 5.04
C LYS A 234 -10.88 4.10 4.14
N LEU A 235 -10.71 5.42 4.09
CA LEU A 235 -9.63 6.04 3.33
C LEU A 235 -8.24 5.74 3.94
N VAL A 236 -8.10 5.79 5.26
CA VAL A 236 -6.86 5.42 5.96
C VAL A 236 -6.53 3.95 5.75
N LEU A 237 -7.54 3.07 5.86
CA LEU A 237 -7.39 1.64 5.57
C LEU A 237 -6.98 1.37 4.11
N LEU A 238 -7.55 2.13 3.16
CA LEU A 238 -7.19 2.04 1.75
C LEU A 238 -5.73 2.44 1.53
N ALA A 239 -5.27 3.52 2.17
CA ALA A 239 -3.88 3.97 2.09
C ALA A 239 -2.91 2.91 2.67
N ALA A 240 -3.24 2.34 3.83
CA ALA A 240 -2.45 1.26 4.43
C ALA A 240 -2.41 0.02 3.51
N ASN A 241 -3.54 -0.33 2.89
CA ASN A 241 -3.63 -1.44 1.95
C ASN A 241 -2.85 -1.18 0.65
N ALA A 242 -2.85 0.05 0.14
CA ALA A 242 -2.05 0.43 -1.02
C ALA A 242 -0.54 0.35 -0.73
N MET A 243 -0.12 0.71 0.48
CA MET A 243 1.27 0.60 0.91
C MET A 243 1.73 -0.86 1.07
N HIS A 244 0.83 -1.73 1.53
CA HIS A 244 1.09 -3.16 1.75
C HIS A 244 0.32 -4.05 0.76
N TRP A 245 0.13 -3.59 -0.49
CA TRP A 245 -0.68 -4.25 -1.51
C TRP A 245 -0.31 -5.72 -1.75
N PHE A 246 0.95 -6.08 -1.53
CA PHE A 246 1.48 -7.43 -1.66
C PHE A 246 1.11 -8.36 -0.49
N ASN A 247 0.53 -7.82 0.60
CA ASN A 247 0.21 -8.58 1.81
C ASN A 247 -1.30 -8.87 1.89
N PRO A 248 -1.73 -10.13 1.68
CA PRO A 248 -3.14 -10.50 1.70
C PRO A 248 -3.79 -10.33 3.09
N VAL A 249 -3.02 -10.42 4.18
CA VAL A 249 -3.54 -10.24 5.55
C VAL A 249 -3.93 -8.79 5.79
N VAL A 250 -3.16 -7.83 5.28
CA VAL A 250 -3.53 -6.40 5.34
C VAL A 250 -4.77 -6.12 4.50
N CYS A 251 -4.97 -6.84 3.38
CA CYS A 251 -6.17 -6.72 2.58
C CYS A 251 -7.45 -7.10 3.36
N LEU A 252 -7.37 -8.09 4.26
CA LEU A 252 -8.48 -8.47 5.14
C LEU A 252 -8.90 -7.33 6.10
N LEU A 253 -8.00 -6.43 6.40
CA LEU A 253 -8.26 -5.26 7.24
C LEU A 253 -9.30 -4.33 6.59
N TYR A 254 -9.28 -4.21 5.26
CA TYR A 254 -10.24 -3.39 4.51
C TYR A 254 -11.65 -4.02 4.47
N THR A 255 -11.74 -5.35 4.49
CA THR A 255 -13.01 -6.09 4.37
C THR A 255 -13.69 -6.38 5.71
N SER A 256 -12.97 -6.22 6.83
CA SER A 256 -13.41 -6.66 8.16
C SER A 256 -14.06 -5.61 9.09
N PRO A 257 -14.09 -4.30 8.83
CA PRO A 257 -14.47 -3.30 9.84
C PRO A 257 -15.97 -3.13 10.10
N SER A 258 -16.81 -3.78 9.39
CA SER A 258 -18.27 -3.76 9.64
C SER A 258 -18.72 -5.03 10.38
#